data_2b1d829f9d7b4978f5db06e306b66ae7
#
_entry.id   2b1d829f9d7b4978f5db06e306b66ae7
#
_cell.length_a   1.000
_cell.length_b   1.000
_cell.length_c   1.000
_cell.angle_alpha   90.00
_cell.angle_beta   90.00
_cell.angle_gamma   90.00
#
_symmetry.space_group_name_H-M   'P 1'
#
loop_
_entity.id
_entity.type
_entity.pdbx_description
1 polymer ?
#
loop_
_entity_poly.entity_id
_entity_poly.type
_entity_poly.pdbx_seq_one_letter_code
_entity_poly.pdbx_strand_id
1 'polypeptide(L)'
;MRIITIIMLFFLFPSHIGISDIGYNIIPKKETEPVEVVTLTVYSTNVGETDSTPHLTASGFKIDSNNPGKHRIIAVSRDLKRKWKFNTRVKIINAGRYNGTYTVKDLMNKRYKKRIDILVNNNRKPIKLTGIKVIKLED
;
A
#
# COMPACT_ATOMS: atom_id res chain seq x y z
N MET A 1 66.84 -3.38 -65.72
CA MET A 1 65.48 -3.86 -65.42
C MET A 1 65.48 -4.29 -63.93
N ARG A 2 64.91 -3.47 -63.04
CA ARG A 2 64.91 -3.73 -61.54
C ARG A 2 63.56 -4.24 -61.16
N ILE A 3 63.56 -5.47 -60.67
CA ILE A 3 62.36 -6.12 -60.17
C ILE A 3 62.17 -5.66 -58.73
N ILE A 4 61.07 -4.97 -58.43
CA ILE A 4 60.69 -4.55 -57.08
C ILE A 4 59.79 -5.66 -56.47
N THR A 5 60.37 -6.37 -55.53
CA THR A 5 59.63 -7.39 -54.74
C THR A 5 58.82 -6.69 -53.66
N ILE A 6 57.50 -6.70 -53.78
CA ILE A 6 56.59 -6.18 -52.74
C ILE A 6 56.41 -7.29 -51.71
N ILE A 7 56.94 -7.08 -50.50
CA ILE A 7 56.73 -7.94 -49.36
C ILE A 7 55.38 -7.51 -48.75
N MET A 8 54.37 -8.40 -48.88
CA MET A 8 53.06 -8.20 -48.26
C MET A 8 53.13 -8.69 -46.82
N LEU A 9 53.20 -7.74 -45.91
CA LEU A 9 53.22 -8.03 -44.48
C LEU A 9 51.76 -8.35 -43.99
N PHE A 10 51.49 -9.62 -43.77
CA PHE A 10 50.25 -10.04 -43.18
C PHE A 10 50.25 -9.68 -41.66
N PHE A 11 49.51 -8.65 -41.28
CA PHE A 11 49.18 -8.40 -39.88
C PHE A 11 48.13 -9.41 -39.43
N LEU A 12 48.55 -10.40 -38.67
CA LEU A 12 47.65 -11.27 -37.89
C LEU A 12 47.07 -10.42 -36.74
N PHE A 13 45.81 -10.03 -36.87
CA PHE A 13 45.04 -9.47 -35.78
C PHE A 13 44.74 -10.62 -34.78
N PRO A 14 45.08 -10.45 -33.50
CA PRO A 14 44.66 -11.43 -32.49
C PRO A 14 43.15 -11.40 -32.39
N SER A 15 42.55 -12.59 -32.44
CA SER A 15 41.17 -12.87 -32.23
C SER A 15 40.64 -12.17 -30.98
N HIS A 16 39.53 -11.47 -31.12
CA HIS A 16 38.76 -10.84 -30.06
C HIS A 16 38.44 -11.88 -28.98
N ILE A 17 38.98 -11.67 -27.80
CA ILE A 17 38.51 -12.33 -26.58
C ILE A 17 37.10 -11.82 -26.39
N GLY A 18 36.13 -12.70 -26.62
CA GLY A 18 34.73 -12.42 -26.29
C GLY A 18 34.63 -12.16 -24.79
N ILE A 19 34.34 -10.90 -24.43
CA ILE A 19 33.86 -10.56 -23.11
C ILE A 19 32.51 -11.23 -23.01
N SER A 20 32.47 -12.39 -22.36
CA SER A 20 31.24 -13.02 -21.98
C SER A 20 30.44 -12.01 -21.20
N ASP A 21 29.28 -11.63 -21.74
CA ASP A 21 28.26 -10.86 -21.06
C ASP A 21 28.02 -11.50 -19.67
N ILE A 22 28.63 -10.90 -18.66
CA ILE A 22 28.19 -11.15 -17.28
C ILE A 22 26.80 -10.54 -17.22
N GLY A 23 25.79 -11.37 -17.46
CA GLY A 23 24.41 -11.01 -17.30
C GLY A 23 24.20 -10.58 -15.85
N TYR A 24 24.25 -9.27 -15.60
CA TYR A 24 23.72 -8.72 -14.37
C TYR A 24 22.23 -9.05 -14.35
N ASN A 25 21.87 -10.14 -13.67
CA ASN A 25 20.51 -10.35 -13.23
C ASN A 25 20.17 -9.19 -12.32
N ILE A 26 19.70 -8.09 -12.90
CA ILE A 26 19.04 -7.03 -12.16
C ILE A 26 17.76 -7.65 -11.65
N ILE A 27 17.84 -8.23 -10.44
CA ILE A 27 16.63 -8.60 -9.68
C ILE A 27 15.86 -7.29 -9.55
N PRO A 28 14.67 -7.14 -10.16
CA PRO A 28 13.91 -5.91 -10.03
C PRO A 28 13.69 -5.69 -8.53
N LYS A 29 14.25 -4.60 -8.01
CA LYS A 29 13.99 -4.19 -6.62
C LYS A 29 12.49 -4.03 -6.52
N LYS A 30 11.83 -4.98 -5.86
CA LYS A 30 10.39 -4.90 -5.59
C LYS A 30 10.16 -3.56 -4.92
N GLU A 31 9.52 -2.64 -5.63
CA GLU A 31 9.16 -1.34 -5.11
C GLU A 31 8.24 -1.60 -3.91
N THR A 32 8.76 -1.36 -2.72
CA THR A 32 7.98 -1.55 -1.50
C THR A 32 7.01 -0.39 -1.41
N GLU A 33 5.71 -0.69 -1.45
CA GLU A 33 4.66 0.31 -1.26
C GLU A 33 4.94 1.18 -0.03
N PRO A 34 4.76 2.51 -0.14
CA PRO A 34 5.07 3.42 0.95
C PRO A 34 4.26 3.08 2.20
N VAL A 35 4.97 3.00 3.33
CA VAL A 35 4.37 2.77 4.64
C VAL A 35 3.90 4.10 5.21
N GLU A 36 2.62 4.21 5.53
CA GLU A 36 2.07 5.35 6.28
C GLU A 36 2.03 5.01 7.77
N VAL A 37 2.47 5.96 8.59
CA VAL A 37 2.35 5.86 10.06
C VAL A 37 1.18 6.71 10.51
N VAL A 38 0.24 6.10 11.21
CA VAL A 38 -1.04 6.72 11.55
C VAL A 38 -1.44 6.49 13.01
N THR A 39 -2.43 7.23 13.47
CA THR A 39 -3.20 6.91 14.68
C THR A 39 -4.40 6.04 14.29
N LEU A 40 -4.64 4.95 15.02
CA LEU A 40 -5.77 4.06 14.85
C LEU A 40 -6.75 4.25 15.99
N THR A 41 -8.03 4.38 15.66
CA THR A 41 -9.16 4.34 16.56
C THR A 41 -10.19 3.31 16.07
N VAL A 42 -11.25 3.09 16.81
CA VAL A 42 -12.36 2.22 16.41
C VAL A 42 -13.67 2.98 16.52
N TYR A 43 -14.60 2.69 15.63
CA TYR A 43 -15.98 3.20 15.67
C TYR A 43 -16.99 2.06 15.48
N SER A 44 -18.22 2.31 15.86
CA SER A 44 -19.32 1.37 15.69
C SER A 44 -20.50 2.03 14.98
N THR A 45 -21.56 1.29 14.72
CA THR A 45 -22.80 1.82 14.16
C THR A 45 -23.74 2.39 15.22
N ASN A 46 -23.26 2.62 16.45
CA ASN A 46 -24.07 3.22 17.51
C ASN A 46 -24.42 4.68 17.16
N VAL A 47 -25.63 5.05 17.51
CA VAL A 47 -26.09 6.45 17.44
C VAL A 47 -25.19 7.30 18.34
N GLY A 48 -24.59 8.35 17.77
CA GLY A 48 -23.62 9.22 18.46
C GLY A 48 -22.16 9.04 18.04
N GLU A 49 -21.79 7.91 17.44
CA GLU A 49 -20.46 7.71 16.85
C GLU A 49 -20.42 7.96 15.33
N THR A 50 -21.60 8.06 14.71
CA THR A 50 -21.81 8.25 13.27
C THR A 50 -22.73 9.45 13.03
N ASP A 51 -22.86 9.83 11.76
CA ASP A 51 -23.86 10.79 11.31
C ASP A 51 -25.29 10.22 11.33
N SER A 52 -26.23 10.90 10.66
CA SER A 52 -27.65 10.49 10.58
C SER A 52 -27.89 9.15 9.86
N THR A 53 -26.85 8.55 9.25
CA THR A 53 -26.93 7.29 8.47
C THR A 53 -25.92 6.25 8.95
N PRO A 54 -26.05 5.73 10.19
CA PRO A 54 -25.03 4.88 10.82
C PRO A 54 -24.73 3.57 10.09
N HIS A 55 -25.61 3.13 9.20
CA HIS A 55 -25.43 1.91 8.41
C HIS A 55 -25.02 2.17 6.95
N LEU A 56 -24.70 3.41 6.60
CA LEU A 56 -24.25 3.78 5.26
C LEU A 56 -22.92 4.53 5.35
N THR A 57 -21.89 3.98 4.72
CA THR A 57 -20.57 4.64 4.67
C THR A 57 -20.54 5.78 3.65
N ALA A 58 -19.53 6.64 3.72
CA ALA A 58 -19.31 7.72 2.75
C ALA A 58 -19.13 7.22 1.30
N SER A 59 -18.75 5.95 1.10
CA SER A 59 -18.68 5.33 -0.24
C SER A 59 -20.01 4.75 -0.72
N GLY A 60 -21.09 4.84 0.05
CA GLY A 60 -22.38 4.23 -0.26
C GLY A 60 -22.48 2.73 0.08
N PHE A 61 -21.50 2.18 0.81
CA PHE A 61 -21.55 0.79 1.24
C PHE A 61 -22.52 0.63 2.42
N LYS A 62 -23.44 -0.34 2.33
CA LYS A 62 -24.39 -0.68 3.41
C LYS A 62 -23.75 -1.65 4.40
N ILE A 63 -23.73 -1.25 5.67
CA ILE A 63 -23.21 -2.03 6.79
C ILE A 63 -24.29 -2.95 7.32
N ASP A 64 -23.96 -4.23 7.52
CA ASP A 64 -24.81 -5.15 8.28
C ASP A 64 -24.76 -4.80 9.76
N SER A 65 -25.89 -4.34 10.31
CA SER A 65 -26.01 -3.93 11.71
C SER A 65 -25.79 -5.05 12.73
N ASN A 66 -26.00 -6.29 12.34
CA ASN A 66 -25.86 -7.44 13.24
C ASN A 66 -24.40 -7.80 13.50
N ASN A 67 -23.52 -7.58 12.51
CA ASN A 67 -22.11 -7.88 12.64
C ASN A 67 -21.26 -6.90 11.80
N PRO A 68 -21.19 -5.62 12.17
CA PRO A 68 -20.47 -4.60 11.41
C PRO A 68 -19.00 -4.94 11.19
N GLY A 69 -18.33 -5.46 12.22
CA GLY A 69 -16.89 -5.76 12.19
C GLY A 69 -16.48 -6.82 11.17
N LYS A 70 -17.40 -7.67 10.71
CA LYS A 70 -17.12 -8.71 9.70
C LYS A 70 -16.68 -8.11 8.35
N HIS A 71 -17.12 -6.89 8.05
CA HIS A 71 -16.83 -6.24 6.77
C HIS A 71 -15.36 -5.81 6.61
N ARG A 72 -14.60 -5.74 7.70
CA ARG A 72 -13.20 -5.32 7.68
C ARG A 72 -13.00 -3.99 6.95
N ILE A 73 -13.77 -2.99 7.37
CA ILE A 73 -13.81 -1.65 6.77
C ILE A 73 -13.07 -0.67 7.66
N ILE A 74 -12.44 0.32 7.03
CA ILE A 74 -11.91 1.50 7.71
C ILE A 74 -12.47 2.80 7.13
N ALA A 75 -12.64 3.78 8.03
CA ALA A 75 -12.73 5.17 7.71
C ALA A 75 -11.32 5.79 7.71
N VAL A 76 -11.06 6.72 6.82
CA VAL A 76 -9.76 7.40 6.73
C VAL A 76 -9.91 8.90 6.84
N SER A 77 -8.91 9.58 7.41
CA SER A 77 -8.86 11.05 7.39
C SER A 77 -8.68 11.57 5.96
N ARG A 78 -9.10 12.81 5.70
CA ARG A 78 -9.17 13.36 4.33
C ARG A 78 -7.82 13.49 3.64
N ASP A 79 -6.73 13.66 4.39
CA ASP A 79 -5.37 13.63 3.87
C ASP A 79 -4.96 12.24 3.36
N LEU A 80 -5.35 11.17 4.06
CA LEU A 80 -5.14 9.79 3.61
C LEU A 80 -6.06 9.41 2.45
N LYS A 81 -7.29 9.96 2.38
CA LYS A 81 -8.23 9.72 1.27
C LYS A 81 -7.66 10.14 -0.09
N ARG A 82 -6.77 11.12 -0.13
CA ARG A 82 -6.08 11.50 -1.36
C ARG A 82 -5.13 10.41 -1.88
N LYS A 83 -4.53 9.64 -0.96
CA LYS A 83 -3.63 8.52 -1.26
C LYS A 83 -4.39 7.22 -1.48
N TRP A 84 -5.41 6.97 -0.65
CA TRP A 84 -6.21 5.75 -0.65
C TRP A 84 -7.66 6.06 -0.99
N LYS A 85 -8.02 5.86 -2.25
CA LYS A 85 -9.39 6.03 -2.73
C LYS A 85 -10.32 5.00 -2.07
N PHE A 86 -11.64 5.19 -2.18
CA PHE A 86 -12.59 4.14 -1.79
C PHE A 86 -12.29 2.84 -2.56
N ASN A 87 -12.51 1.74 -1.90
CA ASN A 87 -12.19 0.36 -2.33
C ASN A 87 -10.69 0.00 -2.29
N THR A 88 -9.78 0.92 -1.99
CA THR A 88 -8.38 0.57 -1.75
C THR A 88 -8.28 -0.40 -0.59
N ARG A 89 -7.56 -1.49 -0.79
CA ARG A 89 -7.20 -2.45 0.26
C ARG A 89 -5.91 -2.00 0.94
N VAL A 90 -5.87 -2.10 2.26
CA VAL A 90 -4.70 -1.76 3.06
C VAL A 90 -4.40 -2.85 4.08
N LYS A 91 -3.13 -3.04 4.40
CA LYS A 91 -2.68 -3.93 5.47
C LYS A 91 -2.25 -3.10 6.68
N ILE A 92 -2.85 -3.39 7.83
CA ILE A 92 -2.52 -2.77 9.12
C ILE A 92 -1.56 -3.67 9.87
N ILE A 93 -0.49 -3.09 10.41
CA ILE A 93 0.59 -3.77 11.14
C ILE A 93 0.89 -3.00 12.43
N ASN A 94 1.32 -3.71 13.47
CA ASN A 94 1.61 -3.19 14.82
C ASN A 94 0.38 -2.72 15.61
N ALA A 95 -0.80 -3.25 15.28
CA ALA A 95 -2.06 -2.90 15.92
C ALA A 95 -2.64 -4.05 16.78
N GLY A 96 -1.84 -5.05 17.13
CA GLY A 96 -2.27 -6.21 17.92
C GLY A 96 -3.42 -6.95 17.24
N ARG A 97 -4.55 -7.11 17.94
CA ARG A 97 -5.75 -7.78 17.42
C ARG A 97 -6.36 -7.14 16.16
N TYR A 98 -6.01 -5.89 15.89
CA TYR A 98 -6.49 -5.14 14.72
C TYR A 98 -5.56 -5.27 13.51
N ASN A 99 -4.49 -6.04 13.59
CA ASN A 99 -3.67 -6.38 12.45
C ASN A 99 -4.48 -7.07 11.35
N GLY A 100 -4.12 -6.83 10.10
CA GLY A 100 -4.70 -7.51 8.95
C GLY A 100 -5.14 -6.59 7.84
N THR A 101 -5.88 -7.14 6.88
CA THR A 101 -6.34 -6.43 5.69
C THR A 101 -7.71 -5.82 5.91
N TYR A 102 -7.85 -4.57 5.44
CA TYR A 102 -9.08 -3.78 5.50
C TYR A 102 -9.32 -3.07 4.18
N THR A 103 -10.55 -2.65 3.95
CA THR A 103 -10.95 -1.88 2.77
C THR A 103 -11.38 -0.47 3.17
N VAL A 104 -10.88 0.53 2.49
CA VAL A 104 -11.29 1.93 2.69
C VAL A 104 -12.70 2.12 2.13
N LYS A 105 -13.68 2.36 3.00
CA LYS A 105 -15.09 2.57 2.61
C LYS A 105 -15.71 3.82 3.21
N ASP A 106 -15.03 4.45 4.18
CA ASP A 106 -15.62 5.55 4.91
C ASP A 106 -14.65 6.73 5.11
N LEU A 107 -15.17 7.86 5.56
CA LEU A 107 -14.42 9.09 5.82
C LEU A 107 -14.61 9.55 7.25
N MET A 108 -13.50 9.96 7.86
CA MET A 108 -13.51 10.64 9.16
C MET A 108 -13.86 12.12 9.04
N ASN A 109 -14.28 12.71 10.16
CA ASN A 109 -14.48 14.15 10.27
C ASN A 109 -13.22 14.91 9.82
N LYS A 110 -13.42 16.06 9.14
CA LYS A 110 -12.35 16.90 8.55
C LYS A 110 -11.27 17.37 9.52
N ARG A 111 -11.56 17.39 10.85
CA ARG A 111 -10.61 17.77 11.90
C ARG A 111 -9.47 16.76 12.09
N TYR A 112 -9.66 15.51 11.70
CA TYR A 112 -8.66 14.46 11.87
C TYR A 112 -7.65 14.44 10.73
N LYS A 113 -6.37 14.16 11.10
CA LYS A 113 -5.25 14.03 10.19
C LYS A 113 -4.45 12.78 10.55
N LYS A 114 -3.88 12.12 9.54
CA LYS A 114 -3.08 10.88 9.68
C LYS A 114 -3.75 9.88 10.63
N ARG A 115 -5.03 9.65 10.43
CA ARG A 115 -5.83 8.77 11.29
C ARG A 115 -6.70 7.83 10.47
N ILE A 116 -6.82 6.62 10.97
CA ILE A 116 -7.78 5.62 10.50
C ILE A 116 -8.70 5.22 11.65
N ASP A 117 -9.90 4.78 11.30
CA ASP A 117 -10.92 4.34 12.24
C ASP A 117 -11.49 3.00 11.76
N ILE A 118 -11.33 1.95 12.55
CA ILE A 118 -11.79 0.60 12.17
C ILE A 118 -13.23 0.42 12.60
N LEU A 119 -14.09 -0.01 11.68
CA LEU A 119 -15.46 -0.42 12.00
C LEU A 119 -15.43 -1.71 12.82
N VAL A 120 -16.04 -1.66 14.00
CA VAL A 120 -16.13 -2.77 14.94
C VAL A 120 -17.58 -3.02 15.37
N ASN A 121 -17.83 -4.14 16.03
CA ASN A 121 -19.14 -4.43 16.61
C ASN A 121 -19.45 -3.50 17.80
N ASN A 122 -20.73 -3.24 18.06
CA ASN A 122 -21.21 -2.21 18.97
C ASN A 122 -20.76 -2.34 20.44
N ASN A 123 -20.30 -3.50 20.86
CA ASN A 123 -19.88 -3.77 22.26
C ASN A 123 -18.37 -3.58 22.49
N ARG A 124 -17.65 -2.85 21.61
CA ARG A 124 -16.22 -2.63 21.76
C ARG A 124 -15.92 -1.36 22.54
N LYS A 125 -14.93 -1.46 23.45
CA LYS A 125 -14.42 -0.27 24.14
C LYS A 125 -13.66 0.64 23.15
N PRO A 126 -13.78 1.98 23.30
CA PRO A 126 -12.95 2.91 22.54
C PRO A 126 -11.46 2.62 22.74
N ILE A 127 -10.70 2.71 21.69
CA ILE A 127 -9.24 2.61 21.71
C ILE A 127 -8.61 3.72 20.93
N LYS A 128 -7.35 4.02 21.25
CA LYS A 128 -6.47 4.90 20.47
C LYS A 128 -5.06 4.34 20.51
N LEU A 129 -4.57 3.92 19.36
CA LEU A 129 -3.21 3.41 19.17
C LEU A 129 -2.44 4.37 18.25
N THR A 130 -1.19 4.64 18.59
CA THR A 130 -0.28 5.50 17.79
C THR A 130 0.84 4.67 17.18
N GLY A 131 1.51 5.21 16.16
CA GLY A 131 2.63 4.51 15.52
C GLY A 131 2.21 3.28 14.70
N ILE A 132 0.95 3.22 14.29
CA ILE A 132 0.41 2.09 13.51
C ILE A 132 0.89 2.21 12.07
N LYS A 133 1.45 1.14 11.54
CA LYS A 133 1.91 1.07 10.15
C LYS A 133 0.81 0.56 9.24
N VAL A 134 0.61 1.25 8.15
CA VAL A 134 -0.39 0.89 7.12
C VAL A 134 0.27 0.90 5.75
N ILE A 135 0.05 -0.18 5.00
CA ILE A 135 0.59 -0.38 3.66
C ILE A 135 -0.59 -0.53 2.71
N LYS A 136 -0.59 0.23 1.61
CA LYS A 136 -1.52 0.00 0.50
C LYS A 136 -1.20 -1.36 -0.14
N LEU A 137 -2.22 -2.15 -0.41
CA LEU A 137 -2.08 -3.38 -1.19
C LEU A 137 -2.37 -3.07 -2.66
N GLU A 138 -1.55 -3.62 -3.55
CA GLU A 138 -1.86 -3.65 -4.97
C GLU A 138 -2.99 -4.64 -5.22
N ASP A 139 -3.89 -4.31 -6.15
CA ASP A 139 -4.97 -5.19 -6.63
C ASP A 139 -4.43 -6.19 -7.64
#